data_4a28beb936ff6943779ab742befafd9a
#
_entry.id   4a28beb936ff6943779ab742befafd9a
#
_cell.length_a   1.000
_cell.length_b   1.000
_cell.length_c   1.000
_cell.angle_alpha   90.00
_cell.angle_beta   90.00
_cell.angle_gamma   90.00
#
_symmetry.space_group_name_H-M   'P 1'
#
loop_
_entity.id
_entity.type
_entity.pdbx_description
1 polymer ?
#
loop_
_entity_poly.entity_id
_entity_poly.type
_entity_poly.pdbx_seq_one_letter_code
_entity_poly.pdbx_strand_id
1 'polypeptide(L)'
;MNIYMSGQGAFAVQVAEALLDNGHKIVGAAAPRLRKGKSDESDAMAWDRLRAWAFPRDIPWTDSAELRAMHIPDGVDIIVAAHSHAFLGRNTRARATVATIGYHPSLLPLHRGRDAIRWTIRDGDKVTGGSVYHLTERTDGGPLAAQEHLFVPPGSTAQSLWRDHLAPLGVRLLLKVVADLAADRRIEVPQDEKLATWEPAMDTQPLFKPELIALPGNTRVDSDKWALHEG
;
A
#
# COMPACT_ATOMS: atom_id res chain seq x y z
N MET A 1 11.89 16.19 -8.76
CA MET A 1 11.77 14.90 -9.45
C MET A 1 10.40 14.79 -10.11
N ASN A 2 10.31 14.08 -11.23
CA ASN A 2 9.06 13.75 -11.90
C ASN A 2 8.49 12.46 -11.31
N ILE A 3 7.32 12.54 -10.72
CA ILE A 3 6.74 11.42 -9.95
C ILE A 3 5.45 10.95 -10.61
N TYR A 4 5.30 9.65 -10.76
CA TYR A 4 4.05 9.01 -11.13
C TYR A 4 3.40 8.43 -9.87
N MET A 5 2.17 8.83 -9.59
CA MET A 5 1.41 8.35 -8.43
C MET A 5 0.56 7.13 -8.79
N SER A 6 0.70 6.04 -8.05
CA SER A 6 -0.25 4.91 -8.10
C SER A 6 -0.91 4.78 -6.74
N GLY A 7 -2.22 5.01 -6.66
CA GLY A 7 -2.86 4.95 -5.35
C GLY A 7 -4.35 5.23 -5.36
N GLN A 8 -4.93 5.35 -4.17
CA GLN A 8 -6.34 5.65 -4.00
C GLN A 8 -6.64 6.35 -2.67
N GLY A 9 -7.81 6.99 -2.64
CA GLY A 9 -8.38 7.59 -1.44
C GLY A 9 -7.64 8.84 -0.96
N ALA A 10 -7.91 9.23 0.27
CA ALA A 10 -7.36 10.46 0.86
C ALA A 10 -5.83 10.38 1.07
N PHE A 11 -5.31 9.22 1.41
CA PHE A 11 -3.88 9.05 1.65
C PHE A 11 -3.04 9.35 0.39
N ALA A 12 -3.46 8.83 -0.77
CA ALA A 12 -2.76 9.10 -2.02
C ALA A 12 -2.76 10.60 -2.37
N VAL A 13 -3.87 11.30 -2.09
CA VAL A 13 -3.95 12.77 -2.25
C VAL A 13 -3.01 13.48 -1.30
N GLN A 14 -3.00 13.13 -0.01
CA GLN A 14 -2.10 13.73 0.97
C GLN A 14 -0.63 13.57 0.59
N VAL A 15 -0.25 12.38 0.10
CA VAL A 15 1.11 12.14 -0.40
C VAL A 15 1.42 13.00 -1.62
N ALA A 16 0.49 13.07 -2.59
CA ALA A 16 0.69 13.86 -3.80
C ALA A 16 0.83 15.36 -3.50
N GLU A 17 -0.03 15.91 -2.63
CA GLU A 17 0.07 17.31 -2.20
C GLU A 17 1.39 17.57 -1.46
N ALA A 18 1.74 16.72 -0.51
CA ALA A 18 2.99 16.87 0.21
C ALA A 18 4.23 16.79 -0.71
N LEU A 19 4.20 15.98 -1.75
CA LEU A 19 5.28 15.92 -2.76
C LEU A 19 5.34 17.22 -3.59
N LEU A 20 4.19 17.77 -4.00
CA LEU A 20 4.13 19.07 -4.70
C LEU A 20 4.68 20.19 -3.82
N ASP A 21 4.28 20.26 -2.56
CA ASP A 21 4.74 21.27 -1.59
C ASP A 21 6.26 21.20 -1.35
N ASN A 22 6.86 20.04 -1.58
CA ASN A 22 8.32 19.83 -1.51
C ASN A 22 9.03 19.98 -2.88
N GLY A 23 8.37 20.60 -3.86
CA GLY A 23 8.99 20.98 -5.13
C GLY A 23 9.12 19.85 -6.15
N HIS A 24 8.46 18.71 -5.96
CA HIS A 24 8.39 17.65 -6.96
C HIS A 24 7.24 17.90 -7.95
N LYS A 25 7.24 17.19 -9.08
CA LYS A 25 6.18 17.27 -10.09
C LYS A 25 5.44 15.95 -10.18
N ILE A 26 4.12 15.99 -10.12
CA ILE A 26 3.29 14.82 -10.40
C ILE A 26 2.95 14.84 -11.89
N VAL A 27 3.52 13.90 -12.64
CA VAL A 27 3.42 13.86 -14.10
C VAL A 27 2.38 12.86 -14.61
N GLY A 28 1.75 12.13 -13.72
CA GLY A 28 0.68 11.20 -14.03
C GLY A 28 0.20 10.47 -12.80
N ALA A 29 -0.99 9.89 -12.88
CA ALA A 29 -1.59 9.14 -11.78
C ALA A 29 -2.32 7.89 -12.28
N ALA A 30 -2.32 6.84 -11.45
CA ALA A 30 -3.20 5.69 -11.59
C ALA A 30 -4.08 5.57 -10.34
N ALA A 31 -5.39 5.51 -10.54
CA ALA A 31 -6.37 5.37 -9.48
C ALA A 31 -7.54 4.51 -9.98
N PRO A 32 -8.34 3.91 -9.10
CA PRO A 32 -9.56 3.23 -9.51
C PRO A 32 -10.50 4.18 -10.27
N ARG A 33 -11.19 3.64 -11.28
CA ARG A 33 -12.14 4.43 -12.10
C ARG A 33 -13.25 5.03 -11.27
N LEU A 34 -13.92 4.20 -10.48
CA LEU A 34 -15.03 4.58 -9.62
C LEU A 34 -14.77 4.14 -8.17
N ARG A 35 -15.38 4.84 -7.23
CA ARG A 35 -15.46 4.35 -5.87
C ARG A 35 -16.37 3.13 -5.80
N LYS A 36 -16.05 2.21 -4.91
CA LYS A 36 -16.87 1.02 -4.67
C LYS A 36 -18.33 1.42 -4.42
N GLY A 37 -19.26 0.76 -5.11
CA GLY A 37 -20.70 1.01 -4.98
C GLY A 37 -21.25 2.17 -5.81
N LYS A 38 -20.42 2.84 -6.64
CA LYS A 38 -20.84 3.87 -7.59
C LYS A 38 -20.80 3.33 -9.02
N SER A 39 -21.79 3.70 -9.82
CA SER A 39 -21.96 3.21 -11.19
C SER A 39 -21.89 4.31 -12.26
N ASP A 40 -22.10 5.58 -11.90
CA ASP A 40 -22.11 6.70 -12.83
C ASP A 40 -20.71 7.32 -12.96
N GLU A 41 -20.09 7.15 -14.13
CA GLU A 41 -18.77 7.72 -14.42
C GLU A 41 -18.80 9.23 -14.70
N SER A 42 -19.96 9.79 -15.05
CA SER A 42 -20.12 11.23 -15.27
C SER A 42 -20.13 12.01 -13.95
N ASP A 43 -20.48 11.36 -12.84
CA ASP A 43 -20.49 11.96 -11.52
C ASP A 43 -19.08 12.03 -10.93
N ALA A 44 -18.44 13.19 -10.97
CA ALA A 44 -17.14 13.44 -10.38
C ALA A 44 -17.07 13.09 -8.89
N MET A 45 -18.17 13.15 -8.16
CA MET A 45 -18.27 12.76 -6.76
C MET A 45 -18.15 11.25 -6.57
N ALA A 46 -18.43 10.46 -7.61
CA ALA A 46 -18.23 9.00 -7.60
C ALA A 46 -16.79 8.59 -7.85
N TRP A 47 -15.94 9.47 -8.36
CA TRP A 47 -14.55 9.17 -8.66
C TRP A 47 -13.74 8.88 -7.39
N ASP A 48 -12.66 8.10 -7.55
CA ASP A 48 -11.65 8.02 -6.50
C ASP A 48 -11.06 9.41 -6.21
N ARG A 49 -10.68 9.64 -4.95
CA ARG A 49 -10.18 10.95 -4.53
C ARG A 49 -8.91 11.36 -5.27
N LEU A 50 -8.01 10.44 -5.60
CA LEU A 50 -6.81 10.75 -6.37
C LEU A 50 -7.16 11.17 -7.81
N ARG A 51 -8.11 10.48 -8.46
CA ARG A 51 -8.62 10.90 -9.77
C ARG A 51 -9.27 12.28 -9.71
N ALA A 52 -10.16 12.49 -8.74
CA ALA A 52 -10.84 13.79 -8.56
C ALA A 52 -9.85 14.92 -8.26
N TRP A 53 -8.75 14.62 -7.60
CA TRP A 53 -7.68 15.57 -7.32
C TRP A 53 -6.81 15.86 -8.57
N ALA A 54 -6.50 14.85 -9.37
CA ALA A 54 -5.66 14.98 -10.56
C ALA A 54 -6.36 15.72 -11.71
N PHE A 55 -7.67 15.52 -11.87
CA PHE A 55 -8.45 16.05 -13.00
C PHE A 55 -8.37 17.58 -13.16
N PRO A 56 -8.66 18.42 -12.13
CA PRO A 56 -8.61 19.87 -12.27
C PRO A 56 -7.18 20.44 -12.38
N ARG A 57 -6.16 19.60 -12.27
CA ARG A 57 -4.73 19.93 -12.38
C ARG A 57 -4.15 19.52 -13.73
N ASP A 58 -4.98 19.03 -14.66
CA ASP A 58 -4.56 18.49 -15.95
C ASP A 58 -3.48 17.38 -15.84
N ILE A 59 -3.48 16.65 -14.72
CA ILE A 59 -2.59 15.50 -14.52
C ILE A 59 -3.20 14.30 -15.24
N PRO A 60 -2.47 13.68 -16.21
CA PRO A 60 -2.93 12.49 -16.91
C PRO A 60 -3.28 11.37 -15.91
N TRP A 61 -4.42 10.74 -16.12
CA TRP A 61 -4.92 9.69 -15.27
C TRP A 61 -5.17 8.39 -16.05
N THR A 62 -4.88 7.26 -15.41
CA THR A 62 -5.14 5.91 -15.93
C THR A 62 -5.93 5.11 -14.89
N ASP A 63 -6.86 4.26 -15.33
CA ASP A 63 -7.49 3.30 -14.43
C ASP A 63 -6.43 2.33 -13.88
N SER A 64 -6.39 2.19 -12.57
CA SER A 64 -5.42 1.31 -11.90
C SER A 64 -5.54 -0.15 -12.32
N ALA A 65 -6.72 -0.62 -12.73
CA ALA A 65 -6.94 -1.96 -13.27
C ALA A 65 -6.29 -2.15 -14.65
N GLU A 66 -6.15 -1.07 -15.41
CA GLU A 66 -5.58 -1.08 -16.77
C GLU A 66 -4.11 -0.65 -16.80
N LEU A 67 -3.53 -0.30 -15.66
CA LEU A 67 -2.17 0.24 -15.59
C LEU A 67 -1.14 -0.74 -16.20
N ARG A 68 -0.39 -0.24 -17.18
CA ARG A 68 0.70 -0.94 -17.88
C ARG A 68 1.86 0.04 -18.11
N ALA A 69 3.01 -0.49 -18.51
CA ALA A 69 4.21 0.31 -18.77
C ALA A 69 3.98 1.48 -19.75
N MET A 70 3.14 1.29 -20.74
CA MET A 70 2.81 2.32 -21.75
C MET A 70 2.06 3.54 -21.19
N HIS A 71 1.45 3.41 -20.02
CA HIS A 71 0.73 4.51 -19.36
C HIS A 71 1.66 5.35 -18.47
N ILE A 72 2.90 4.91 -18.27
CA ILE A 72 3.90 5.70 -17.53
C ILE A 72 4.65 6.57 -18.52
N PRO A 73 4.59 7.91 -18.40
CA PRO A 73 5.31 8.81 -19.29
C PRO A 73 6.81 8.57 -19.30
N ASP A 74 7.49 8.99 -20.35
CA ASP A 74 8.94 9.07 -20.37
C ASP A 74 9.46 10.12 -19.38
N GLY A 75 10.61 9.87 -18.80
CA GLY A 75 11.25 10.81 -17.87
C GLY A 75 10.64 10.80 -16.47
N VAL A 76 9.90 9.75 -16.10
CA VAL A 76 9.50 9.52 -14.71
C VAL A 76 10.71 9.08 -13.91
N ASP A 77 11.00 9.79 -12.82
CA ASP A 77 12.08 9.45 -11.91
C ASP A 77 11.63 8.38 -10.90
N ILE A 78 10.47 8.61 -10.29
CA ILE A 78 9.96 7.72 -9.23
C ILE A 78 8.49 7.37 -9.49
N ILE A 79 8.14 6.10 -9.30
CA ILE A 79 6.75 5.67 -9.12
C ILE A 79 6.50 5.49 -7.63
N VAL A 80 5.48 6.19 -7.09
CA VAL A 80 5.08 6.10 -5.69
C VAL A 80 3.76 5.34 -5.59
N ALA A 81 3.77 4.20 -4.91
CA ALA A 81 2.58 3.42 -4.58
C ALA A 81 2.04 3.83 -3.19
N ALA A 82 0.99 4.66 -3.17
CA ALA A 82 0.37 5.19 -1.97
C ALA A 82 -1.04 4.59 -1.79
N HIS A 83 -1.16 3.51 -1.03
CA HIS A 83 -2.39 2.73 -0.89
C HIS A 83 -2.88 2.23 -2.26
N SER A 84 -1.96 1.69 -3.05
CA SER A 84 -2.25 1.15 -4.37
C SER A 84 -2.64 -0.32 -4.28
N HIS A 85 -3.75 -0.67 -4.94
CA HIS A 85 -4.12 -2.06 -5.16
C HIS A 85 -3.75 -2.53 -6.59
N ALA A 86 -3.14 -1.66 -7.39
CA ALA A 86 -2.65 -2.02 -8.72
C ALA A 86 -1.39 -2.88 -8.60
N PHE A 87 -1.35 -3.96 -9.38
CA PHE A 87 -0.11 -4.71 -9.54
C PHE A 87 0.85 -3.96 -10.48
N LEU A 88 1.95 -3.47 -9.92
CA LEU A 88 3.02 -2.81 -10.67
C LEU A 88 4.01 -3.87 -11.17
N GLY A 89 3.74 -4.44 -12.35
CA GLY A 89 4.57 -5.46 -12.97
C GLY A 89 6.00 -4.96 -13.29
N ARG A 90 6.91 -5.89 -13.57
CA ARG A 90 8.33 -5.60 -13.86
C ARG A 90 8.52 -4.49 -14.89
N ASN A 91 7.80 -4.58 -16.02
CA ASN A 91 7.92 -3.59 -17.11
C ASN A 91 7.38 -2.21 -16.70
N THR A 92 6.34 -2.15 -15.87
CA THR A 92 5.79 -0.90 -15.35
C THR A 92 6.77 -0.26 -14.37
N ARG A 93 7.33 -1.05 -13.44
CA ARG A 93 8.36 -0.54 -12.50
C ARG A 93 9.61 -0.04 -13.21
N ALA A 94 10.03 -0.72 -14.30
CA ALA A 94 11.22 -0.34 -15.09
C ALA A 94 11.05 0.98 -15.85
N ARG A 95 9.88 1.61 -15.85
CA ARG A 95 9.66 2.95 -16.42
C ARG A 95 10.18 4.06 -15.52
N ALA A 96 10.34 3.82 -14.23
CA ALA A 96 10.97 4.77 -13.32
C ALA A 96 12.49 4.67 -13.43
N THR A 97 13.16 5.79 -13.65
CA THR A 97 14.63 5.84 -13.85
C THR A 97 15.39 5.71 -12.54
N VAL A 98 14.78 6.09 -11.40
CA VAL A 98 15.41 6.05 -10.09
C VAL A 98 14.82 4.93 -9.24
N ALA A 99 13.52 4.93 -8.94
CA ALA A 99 12.93 3.92 -8.05
C ALA A 99 11.42 3.74 -8.27
N THR A 100 10.92 2.57 -7.87
CA THR A 100 9.50 2.36 -7.59
C THR A 100 9.35 1.98 -6.13
N ILE A 101 8.69 2.80 -5.34
CA ILE A 101 8.56 2.66 -3.89
C ILE A 101 7.10 2.58 -3.47
N GLY A 102 6.84 1.93 -2.35
CA GLY A 102 5.51 1.85 -1.74
C GLY A 102 5.55 2.03 -0.24
N TYR A 103 4.42 2.38 0.34
CA TYR A 103 4.23 2.42 1.77
C TYR A 103 3.34 1.26 2.22
N HIS A 104 3.81 0.53 3.22
CA HIS A 104 3.05 -0.52 3.90
C HIS A 104 2.88 -0.19 5.38
N PRO A 105 1.65 -0.24 5.94
CA PRO A 105 1.38 0.18 7.31
C PRO A 105 1.64 -0.93 8.33
N SER A 106 2.85 -1.48 8.32
CA SER A 106 3.37 -2.42 9.31
C SER A 106 4.90 -2.29 9.41
N LEU A 107 5.48 -2.95 10.40
CA LEU A 107 6.92 -3.18 10.49
C LEU A 107 7.30 -4.39 9.63
N LEU A 108 7.47 -4.19 8.31
CA LEU A 108 7.92 -5.27 7.44
C LEU A 108 9.20 -5.92 7.95
N PRO A 109 9.32 -7.25 7.94
CA PRO A 109 8.52 -8.23 7.19
C PRO A 109 7.26 -8.73 7.91
N LEU A 110 6.83 -8.14 9.01
CA LEU A 110 5.60 -8.52 9.71
C LEU A 110 4.37 -7.98 8.98
N HIS A 111 3.28 -8.74 9.02
CA HIS A 111 1.97 -8.36 8.46
C HIS A 111 2.03 -7.94 6.98
N ARG A 112 2.75 -8.70 6.15
CA ARG A 112 2.65 -8.53 4.70
C ARG A 112 1.22 -8.83 4.25
N GLY A 113 0.75 -8.13 3.22
CA GLY A 113 -0.58 -8.34 2.66
C GLY A 113 -1.54 -7.19 2.93
N ARG A 114 -2.79 -7.40 2.56
CA ARG A 114 -3.74 -6.31 2.35
C ARG A 114 -4.27 -5.65 3.63
N ASP A 115 -4.45 -6.39 4.72
CA ASP A 115 -5.17 -5.94 5.91
C ASP A 115 -4.26 -5.81 7.15
N ALA A 116 -2.98 -5.45 6.97
CA ALA A 116 -1.97 -5.37 8.02
C ALA A 116 -2.46 -4.67 9.31
N ILE A 117 -3.14 -3.53 9.20
CA ILE A 117 -3.62 -2.76 10.36
C ILE A 117 -4.72 -3.52 11.12
N ARG A 118 -5.61 -4.19 10.39
CA ARG A 118 -6.68 -4.99 11.01
C ARG A 118 -6.11 -6.19 11.77
N TRP A 119 -5.05 -6.79 11.22
CA TRP A 119 -4.33 -7.87 11.88
C TRP A 119 -3.58 -7.38 13.11
N THR A 120 -2.87 -6.26 13.03
CA THR A 120 -2.25 -5.58 14.19
C THR A 120 -3.24 -5.42 15.35
N ILE A 121 -4.47 -4.95 15.07
CA ILE A 121 -5.50 -4.78 16.10
C ILE A 121 -6.02 -6.12 16.60
N ARG A 122 -6.30 -7.06 15.69
CA ARG A 122 -6.83 -8.39 16.02
C ARG A 122 -5.87 -9.19 16.89
N ASP A 123 -4.58 -9.17 16.57
CA ASP A 123 -3.55 -9.92 17.30
C ASP A 123 -3.15 -9.23 18.62
N GLY A 124 -3.62 -8.01 18.80
CA GLY A 124 -3.38 -7.24 20.02
C GLY A 124 -1.94 -6.75 20.14
N ASP A 125 -1.30 -6.49 19.01
CA ASP A 125 0.08 -5.99 18.98
C ASP A 125 0.21 -4.70 19.77
N LYS A 126 1.29 -4.60 20.52
CA LYS A 126 1.60 -3.40 21.31
C LYS A 126 2.46 -2.41 20.55
N VAL A 127 3.14 -2.89 19.50
CA VAL A 127 4.02 -2.10 18.65
C VAL A 127 3.67 -2.41 17.19
N THR A 128 3.57 -1.38 16.39
CA THR A 128 3.43 -1.45 14.94
C THR A 128 4.25 -0.32 14.31
N GLY A 129 4.04 -0.05 13.05
CA GLY A 129 4.75 1.05 12.39
C GLY A 129 4.41 1.15 10.92
N GLY A 130 5.28 1.82 10.20
CA GLY A 130 5.18 1.99 8.76
C GLY A 130 6.50 1.72 8.08
N SER A 131 6.45 1.14 6.90
CA SER A 131 7.60 0.81 6.08
C SER A 131 7.45 1.39 4.68
N VAL A 132 8.45 2.13 4.22
CA VAL A 132 8.63 2.43 2.79
C VAL A 132 9.64 1.44 2.25
N TYR A 133 9.31 0.80 1.12
CA TYR A 133 10.11 -0.25 0.53
C TYR A 133 10.15 -0.13 -1.00
N HIS A 134 11.18 -0.69 -1.61
CA HIS A 134 11.28 -0.78 -3.06
C HIS A 134 10.40 -1.92 -3.57
N LEU A 135 9.53 -1.63 -4.55
CA LEU A 135 8.64 -2.66 -5.09
C LEU A 135 9.42 -3.67 -5.95
N THR A 136 9.12 -4.93 -5.70
CA THR A 136 9.64 -6.07 -6.46
C THR A 136 8.49 -6.91 -7.01
N GLU A 137 8.76 -8.09 -7.53
CA GLU A 137 7.75 -9.09 -7.88
C GLU A 137 7.12 -9.78 -6.65
N ARG A 138 7.76 -9.67 -5.48
CA ARG A 138 7.21 -10.18 -4.22
C ARG A 138 6.35 -9.11 -3.58
N THR A 139 5.11 -9.42 -3.30
CA THR A 139 4.22 -8.51 -2.58
C THR A 139 4.83 -8.19 -1.21
N ASP A 140 4.97 -6.91 -0.89
CA ASP A 140 5.52 -6.36 0.35
C ASP A 140 6.89 -6.94 0.77
N GLY A 141 7.59 -7.64 -0.14
CA GLY A 141 8.84 -8.35 0.14
C GLY A 141 10.09 -7.68 -0.41
N GLY A 142 10.00 -6.47 -0.94
CA GLY A 142 11.16 -5.73 -1.44
C GLY A 142 12.01 -5.10 -0.33
N PRO A 143 13.25 -4.64 -0.64
CA PRO A 143 14.13 -4.04 0.35
C PRO A 143 13.52 -2.79 0.98
N LEU A 144 13.77 -2.58 2.27
CA LEU A 144 13.30 -1.41 3.02
C LEU A 144 14.13 -0.18 2.67
N ALA A 145 13.45 0.93 2.42
CA ALA A 145 14.06 2.25 2.23
C ALA A 145 13.98 3.10 3.51
N ALA A 146 12.90 2.97 4.27
CA ALA A 146 12.74 3.58 5.58
C ALA A 146 11.68 2.81 6.39
N GLN A 147 11.85 2.81 7.71
CA GLN A 147 10.91 2.17 8.62
C GLN A 147 10.89 2.94 9.94
N GLU A 148 9.72 3.09 10.54
CA GLU A 148 9.57 3.69 11.86
C GLU A 148 8.46 2.98 12.64
N HIS A 149 8.72 2.70 13.91
CA HIS A 149 7.76 2.06 14.80
C HIS A 149 6.96 3.08 15.60
N LEU A 150 5.80 2.64 16.08
CA LEU A 150 5.01 3.34 17.08
C LEU A 150 4.34 2.34 18.04
N PHE A 151 4.05 2.80 19.26
CA PHE A 151 3.22 2.02 20.17
C PHE A 151 1.75 2.16 19.77
N VAL A 152 1.03 1.03 19.73
CA VAL A 152 -0.41 1.02 19.45
C VAL A 152 -1.14 1.61 20.67
N PRO A 153 -1.84 2.75 20.52
CA PRO A 153 -2.54 3.34 21.64
C PRO A 153 -3.66 2.40 22.15
N PRO A 154 -3.83 2.28 23.47
CA PRO A 154 -4.92 1.48 24.04
C PRO A 154 -6.29 1.89 23.50
N GLY A 155 -7.13 0.92 23.15
CA GLY A 155 -8.47 1.18 22.61
C GLY A 155 -8.51 1.60 21.15
N SER A 156 -7.38 1.55 20.43
CA SER A 156 -7.34 1.84 18.99
C SER A 156 -8.20 0.84 18.21
N THR A 157 -8.93 1.37 17.24
CA THR A 157 -9.50 0.60 16.14
C THR A 157 -8.56 0.66 14.93
N ALA A 158 -8.71 -0.23 13.97
CA ALA A 158 -7.93 -0.16 12.72
C ALA A 158 -8.11 1.20 12.02
N GLN A 159 -9.31 1.77 12.08
CA GLN A 159 -9.60 3.07 11.47
C GLN A 159 -8.89 4.23 12.19
N SER A 160 -8.93 4.27 13.54
CA SER A 160 -8.26 5.32 14.30
C SER A 160 -6.74 5.19 14.19
N LEU A 161 -6.19 3.97 14.29
CA LEU A 161 -4.76 3.72 14.14
C LEU A 161 -4.25 4.16 12.76
N TRP A 162 -5.01 3.88 11.69
CA TRP A 162 -4.68 4.37 10.36
C TRP A 162 -4.73 5.89 10.28
N ARG A 163 -5.88 6.48 10.61
CA ARG A 163 -6.13 7.90 10.39
C ARG A 163 -5.21 8.80 11.21
N ASP A 164 -5.01 8.43 12.49
CA ASP A 164 -4.37 9.34 13.45
C ASP A 164 -2.85 9.09 13.57
N HIS A 165 -2.36 7.93 13.14
CA HIS A 165 -0.96 7.55 13.33
C HIS A 165 -0.27 7.06 12.05
N LEU A 166 -0.77 5.99 11.41
CA LEU A 166 -0.05 5.32 10.33
C LEU A 166 -0.10 6.10 9.01
N ALA A 167 -1.20 6.78 8.70
CA ALA A 167 -1.28 7.60 7.48
C ALA A 167 -0.37 8.83 7.57
N PRO A 168 -0.37 9.63 8.64
CA PRO A 168 0.61 10.72 8.81
C PRO A 168 2.06 10.24 8.80
N LEU A 169 2.34 9.10 9.43
CA LEU A 169 3.66 8.46 9.39
C LEU A 169 4.06 8.11 7.95
N GLY A 170 3.15 7.51 7.18
CA GLY A 170 3.39 7.13 5.80
C GLY A 170 3.71 8.29 4.88
N VAL A 171 3.00 9.42 5.02
CA VAL A 171 3.31 10.67 4.28
C VAL A 171 4.73 11.11 4.60
N ARG A 172 5.10 11.20 5.89
CA ARG A 172 6.43 11.64 6.33
C ARG A 172 7.55 10.71 5.83
N LEU A 173 7.36 9.39 5.92
CA LEU A 173 8.36 8.43 5.45
C LEU A 173 8.53 8.44 3.93
N LEU A 174 7.44 8.55 3.16
CA LEU A 174 7.52 8.67 1.70
C LEU A 174 8.25 9.94 1.29
N LEU A 175 7.95 11.09 1.90
CA LEU A 175 8.68 12.34 1.64
C LEU A 175 10.17 12.19 1.94
N LYS A 176 10.51 11.60 3.09
CA LYS A 176 11.91 11.34 3.46
C LYS A 176 12.62 10.51 2.40
N VAL A 177 12.02 9.40 1.98
CA VAL A 177 12.64 8.50 0.98
C VAL A 177 12.78 9.20 -0.37
N VAL A 178 11.77 9.96 -0.82
CA VAL A 178 11.87 10.73 -2.06
C VAL A 178 12.96 11.80 -1.98
N ALA A 179 13.12 12.48 -0.85
CA ALA A 179 14.21 13.44 -0.63
C ALA A 179 15.59 12.76 -0.62
N ASP A 180 15.70 11.58 0.00
CA ASP A 180 16.93 10.79 -0.02
C ASP A 180 17.31 10.36 -1.44
N LEU A 181 16.35 9.86 -2.22
CA LEU A 181 16.55 9.49 -3.62
C LEU A 181 16.90 10.70 -4.50
N ALA A 182 16.29 11.86 -4.26
CA ALA A 182 16.63 13.10 -4.97
C ALA A 182 18.04 13.59 -4.65
N ALA A 183 18.60 13.22 -3.51
CA ALA A 183 19.98 13.50 -3.10
C ALA A 183 20.94 12.33 -3.38
N ASP A 184 20.57 11.42 -4.28
CA ASP A 184 21.33 10.22 -4.68
C ASP A 184 21.69 9.31 -3.48
N ARG A 185 20.85 9.32 -2.44
CA ARG A 185 20.97 8.41 -1.29
C ARG A 185 19.93 7.31 -1.38
N ARG A 186 20.33 6.20 -1.97
CA ARG A 186 19.48 5.01 -2.10
C ARG A 186 19.73 4.04 -0.96
N ILE A 187 18.74 3.83 -0.11
CA ILE A 187 18.79 2.88 1.00
C ILE A 187 18.00 1.63 0.59
N GLU A 188 18.60 0.46 0.74
CA GLU A 188 18.01 -0.84 0.43
C GLU A 188 18.43 -1.87 1.48
N VAL A 189 17.63 -2.04 2.51
CA VAL A 189 17.86 -3.04 3.56
C VAL A 189 17.01 -4.28 3.26
N PRO A 190 17.63 -5.43 2.97
CA PRO A 190 16.87 -6.67 2.74
C PRO A 190 16.00 -7.02 3.95
N GLN A 191 14.79 -7.51 3.70
CA GLN A 191 13.93 -8.03 4.75
C GLN A 191 14.42 -9.43 5.16
N ASP A 192 14.37 -9.74 6.46
CA ASP A 192 14.66 -11.10 6.95
C ASP A 192 13.42 -12.00 6.75
N GLU A 193 13.48 -12.86 5.75
CA GLU A 193 12.37 -13.76 5.38
C GLU A 193 12.01 -14.75 6.51
N LYS A 194 12.90 -14.99 7.47
CA LYS A 194 12.61 -15.88 8.63
C LYS A 194 11.63 -15.23 9.60
N LEU A 195 11.53 -13.90 9.58
CA LEU A 195 10.62 -13.13 10.43
C LEU A 195 9.33 -12.75 9.69
N ALA A 196 9.21 -13.08 8.39
CA ALA A 196 8.08 -12.66 7.60
C ALA A 196 6.78 -13.36 8.03
N THR A 197 5.74 -12.56 8.22
CA THR A 197 4.38 -13.05 8.41
C THR A 197 3.48 -12.64 7.24
N TRP A 198 2.52 -13.49 6.94
CA TRP A 198 1.53 -13.30 5.90
C TRP A 198 0.15 -13.59 6.44
N GLU A 199 -0.73 -12.64 6.35
CA GLU A 199 -2.11 -12.82 6.75
C GLU A 199 -3.05 -12.61 5.56
N PRO A 200 -4.15 -13.41 5.47
CA PRO A 200 -5.13 -13.27 4.41
C PRO A 200 -5.91 -11.95 4.55
N ALA A 201 -6.49 -11.49 3.44
CA ALA A 201 -7.45 -10.39 3.51
C ALA A 201 -8.70 -10.83 4.32
N MET A 202 -9.12 -10.01 5.28
CA MET A 202 -10.19 -10.35 6.23
C MET A 202 -11.59 -10.43 5.62
N ASP A 203 -11.77 -9.83 4.43
CA ASP A 203 -13.03 -9.87 3.67
C ASP A 203 -13.09 -11.03 2.64
N THR A 204 -12.02 -11.78 2.50
CA THR A 204 -12.02 -13.02 1.72
C THR A 204 -12.21 -14.19 2.68
N GLN A 205 -13.25 -15.00 2.43
CA GLN A 205 -13.34 -16.26 3.15
C GLN A 205 -12.05 -17.07 2.88
N PRO A 206 -11.40 -17.62 3.91
CA PRO A 206 -10.27 -18.51 3.69
C PRO A 206 -10.72 -19.61 2.74
N LEU A 207 -9.94 -19.86 1.69
CA LEU A 207 -10.12 -21.01 0.83
C LEU A 207 -9.90 -22.24 1.71
N PHE A 208 -10.99 -22.77 2.24
CA PHE A 208 -10.96 -24.02 2.97
C PHE A 208 -10.67 -25.14 1.97
N LYS A 209 -9.47 -25.64 2.01
CA LYS A 209 -9.03 -26.81 1.23
C LYS A 209 -8.98 -28.01 2.18
N PRO A 210 -10.09 -28.74 2.33
CA PRO A 210 -10.15 -29.87 3.26
C PRO A 210 -9.11 -30.96 2.95
N GLU A 211 -8.68 -31.07 1.70
CA GLU A 211 -7.62 -31.97 1.28
C GLU A 211 -6.24 -31.65 1.88
N LEU A 212 -6.00 -30.41 2.29
CA LEU A 212 -4.75 -30.01 2.95
C LEU A 212 -4.76 -30.32 4.46
N ILE A 213 -5.92 -30.65 5.02
CA ILE A 213 -6.09 -31.00 6.43
C ILE A 213 -5.95 -32.51 6.65
N ALA A 214 -6.03 -33.29 5.59
CA ALA A 214 -5.91 -34.76 5.62
C ALA A 214 -4.44 -35.22 5.71
N LEU A 215 -3.60 -34.51 6.48
CA LEU A 215 -2.28 -35.03 6.81
C LEU A 215 -2.41 -36.17 7.83
N PRO A 216 -1.70 -37.31 7.64
CA PRO A 216 -1.74 -38.39 8.58
C PRO A 216 -1.37 -37.94 10.00
N GLY A 217 -2.27 -38.16 10.96
CA GLY A 217 -2.10 -37.74 12.35
C GLY A 217 -2.79 -36.46 12.78
N ASN A 218 -3.44 -35.74 11.90
CA ASN A 218 -4.26 -34.58 12.30
C ASN A 218 -5.67 -35.04 12.69
N THR A 219 -6.03 -34.77 13.94
CA THR A 219 -7.43 -34.78 14.36
C THR A 219 -8.17 -33.69 13.63
N ARG A 220 -9.39 -33.97 13.18
CA ARG A 220 -10.31 -33.03 12.54
C ARG A 220 -10.31 -31.71 13.32
N VAL A 221 -9.90 -30.64 12.69
CA VAL A 221 -10.13 -29.30 13.24
C VAL A 221 -11.63 -29.05 13.11
N ASP A 222 -12.29 -28.91 14.23
CA ASP A 222 -13.72 -28.63 14.29
C ASP A 222 -13.94 -27.23 13.71
N SER A 223 -14.60 -27.14 12.55
CA SER A 223 -14.85 -25.87 11.87
C SER A 223 -15.67 -24.89 12.72
N ASP A 224 -16.44 -25.40 13.68
CA ASP A 224 -17.27 -24.59 14.56
C ASP A 224 -16.47 -23.81 15.62
N LYS A 225 -15.21 -24.20 15.87
CA LYS A 225 -14.32 -23.46 16.77
C LYS A 225 -13.69 -22.22 16.13
N TRP A 226 -13.81 -22.07 14.82
CA TRP A 226 -13.27 -20.94 14.06
C TRP A 226 -14.37 -20.00 13.56
N ALA A 227 -15.64 -20.27 13.89
CA ALA A 227 -16.70 -19.29 13.73
C ALA A 227 -16.36 -18.08 14.62
N LEU A 228 -16.01 -16.98 13.99
CA LEU A 228 -15.78 -15.71 14.67
C LEU A 228 -17.04 -15.35 15.44
N HIS A 229 -16.95 -15.29 16.74
CA HIS A 229 -18.00 -14.66 17.54
C HIS A 229 -18.12 -13.22 17.08
N GLU A 230 -19.20 -12.92 16.38
CA GLU A 230 -19.66 -11.55 16.19
C GLU A 230 -20.00 -11.00 17.58
N GLY A 231 -19.21 -10.06 18.05
CA GLY A 231 -19.39 -9.26 19.24
C GLY A 231 -19.06 -7.81 18.92
#